data_7fee5fd3a5823f88fcc7eb87af6833c1
#
_entry.id   7fee5fd3a5823f88fcc7eb87af6833c1
#
_cell.length_a   1.000
_cell.length_b   1.000
_cell.length_c   1.000
_cell.angle_alpha   90.00
_cell.angle_beta   90.00
_cell.angle_gamma   90.00
#
_symmetry.space_group_name_H-M   'P 1'
#
loop_
_entity.id
_entity.type
_entity.pdbx_description
1 polymer ?
#
loop_
_entity_poly.entity_id
_entity_poly.type
_entity_poly.pdbx_seq_one_letter_code
_entity_poly.pdbx_strand_id
1 'polypeptide(L)'
;MQKLEVFQSLWAMEQRHPGRPERPHEETFDLIAAAGYHGVCLDPSLASLDKYRAALPYMEARGLKSMVNLFPHRTRDMRPLLEFAVEARCTKISAIAQVTPVSVMGAIPLIYRWLEDAEKLGVELLFETHRDSLLNDLYY
;
A
#
# COMPACT_ATOMS: atom_id res chain seq x y z
N MET A 1 -6.82 25.67 10.29
CA MET A 1 -7.66 24.44 10.47
C MET A 1 -7.11 23.38 9.55
N GLN A 2 -6.73 22.23 10.07
CA GLN A 2 -6.25 21.10 9.23
C GLN A 2 -7.44 20.52 8.46
N LYS A 3 -7.31 20.43 7.14
CA LYS A 3 -8.37 19.86 6.28
C LYS A 3 -8.26 18.34 6.33
N LEU A 4 -9.34 17.68 6.71
CA LEU A 4 -9.42 16.21 6.68
C LEU A 4 -9.48 15.74 5.23
N GLU A 5 -8.63 14.80 4.86
CA GLU A 5 -8.68 14.10 3.59
C GLU A 5 -9.18 12.67 3.81
N VAL A 6 -10.06 12.21 2.95
CA VAL A 6 -10.69 10.89 3.05
C VAL A 6 -10.28 10.05 1.85
N PHE A 7 -9.84 8.82 2.09
CA PHE A 7 -9.36 7.88 1.07
C PHE A 7 -10.26 6.64 1.02
N GLN A 8 -10.57 6.18 -0.18
CA GLN A 8 -11.27 4.94 -0.41
C GLN A 8 -10.28 3.79 -0.55
N SER A 9 -10.45 2.71 0.22
CA SER A 9 -9.66 1.48 -0.01
C SER A 9 -10.08 0.84 -1.33
N LEU A 10 -9.12 0.64 -2.24
CA LEU A 10 -9.39 -0.01 -3.53
C LEU A 10 -9.78 -1.47 -3.33
N TRP A 11 -9.18 -2.14 -2.34
CA TRP A 11 -9.55 -3.49 -1.96
C TRP A 11 -11.04 -3.63 -1.58
N ALA A 12 -11.63 -2.63 -0.96
CA ALA A 12 -13.06 -2.62 -0.62
C ALA A 12 -13.98 -2.45 -1.84
N MET A 13 -13.45 -2.00 -2.97
CA MET A 13 -14.18 -1.83 -4.23
C MET A 13 -14.16 -3.10 -5.11
N GLU A 14 -13.35 -4.10 -4.76
CA GLU A 14 -13.23 -5.34 -5.53
C GLU A 14 -14.51 -6.16 -5.49
N GLN A 15 -14.87 -6.73 -6.66
CA GLN A 15 -15.97 -7.69 -6.76
C GLN A 15 -15.53 -9.04 -6.18
N ARG A 16 -16.24 -9.49 -5.15
CA ARG A 16 -15.91 -10.75 -4.47
C ARG A 16 -16.92 -11.85 -4.71
N HIS A 17 -17.80 -11.66 -5.69
CA HIS A 17 -18.79 -12.66 -6.04
C HIS A 17 -18.26 -13.58 -7.15
N PRO A 18 -18.24 -14.89 -6.94
CA PRO A 18 -17.84 -15.83 -7.98
C PRO A 18 -18.63 -15.62 -9.28
N GLY A 19 -17.92 -15.59 -10.41
CA GLY A 19 -18.53 -15.45 -11.74
C GLY A 19 -18.88 -14.02 -12.16
N ARG A 20 -18.63 -13.02 -11.35
CA ARG A 20 -18.74 -11.62 -11.76
C ARG A 20 -17.36 -11.05 -12.12
N PRO A 21 -17.24 -10.41 -13.28
CA PRO A 21 -15.99 -9.73 -13.64
C PRO A 21 -15.75 -8.54 -12.70
N GLU A 22 -14.47 -8.21 -12.51
CA GLU A 22 -14.10 -6.96 -11.85
C GLU A 22 -14.64 -5.76 -12.62
N ARG A 23 -15.00 -4.72 -11.87
CA ARG A 23 -15.41 -3.45 -12.45
C ARG A 23 -14.22 -2.82 -13.19
N PRO A 24 -14.42 -2.23 -14.38
CA PRO A 24 -13.36 -1.49 -15.06
C PRO A 24 -12.79 -0.37 -14.19
N HIS A 25 -11.50 -0.10 -14.32
CA HIS A 25 -10.84 0.98 -13.57
C HIS A 25 -11.55 2.32 -13.76
N GLU A 26 -11.92 2.66 -14.98
CA GLU A 26 -12.61 3.90 -15.30
C GLU A 26 -13.86 4.09 -14.44
N GLU A 27 -14.77 3.10 -14.44
CA GLU A 27 -16.00 3.13 -13.64
C GLU A 27 -15.72 3.17 -12.14
N THR A 28 -14.72 2.40 -11.67
CA THR A 28 -14.35 2.37 -10.25
C THR A 28 -13.89 3.74 -9.76
N PHE A 29 -13.00 4.39 -10.51
CA PHE A 29 -12.45 5.69 -10.10
C PHE A 29 -13.43 6.85 -10.34
N ASP A 30 -14.37 6.73 -11.29
CA ASP A 30 -15.48 7.68 -11.43
C ASP A 30 -16.39 7.66 -10.20
N LEU A 31 -16.72 6.47 -9.70
CA LEU A 31 -17.52 6.32 -8.48
C LEU A 31 -16.83 6.90 -7.26
N ILE A 32 -15.51 6.65 -7.10
CA ILE A 32 -14.72 7.18 -5.99
C ILE A 32 -14.66 8.71 -6.03
N ALA A 33 -14.40 9.28 -7.20
CA ALA A 33 -14.33 10.73 -7.38
C ALA A 33 -15.70 11.38 -7.15
N ALA A 34 -16.77 10.80 -7.73
CA ALA A 34 -18.15 11.30 -7.57
C ALA A 34 -18.64 11.25 -6.11
N ALA A 35 -18.15 10.29 -5.32
CA ALA A 35 -18.44 10.19 -3.89
C ALA A 35 -17.69 11.22 -3.04
N GLY A 36 -16.79 12.03 -3.62
CA GLY A 36 -16.07 13.11 -2.94
C GLY A 36 -14.83 12.66 -2.15
N TYR A 37 -14.29 11.48 -2.43
CA TYR A 37 -13.02 11.04 -1.86
C TYR A 37 -11.86 11.88 -2.43
N HIS A 38 -10.86 12.12 -1.58
CA HIS A 38 -9.66 12.87 -1.94
C HIS A 38 -8.58 11.98 -2.58
N GLY A 39 -8.69 10.67 -2.37
CA GLY A 39 -7.72 9.71 -2.87
C GLY A 39 -8.14 8.27 -2.66
N VAL A 40 -7.21 7.39 -2.97
CA VAL A 40 -7.39 5.94 -2.93
C VAL A 40 -6.26 5.30 -2.14
N CYS A 41 -6.62 4.37 -1.26
CA CYS A 41 -5.67 3.50 -0.58
C CYS A 41 -5.41 2.26 -1.44
N LEU A 42 -4.15 2.02 -1.76
CA LEU A 42 -3.63 0.91 -2.54
C LEU A 42 -2.90 -0.05 -1.61
N ASP A 43 -3.17 -1.35 -1.74
CA ASP A 43 -2.64 -2.40 -0.88
C ASP A 43 -1.79 -3.40 -1.69
N PRO A 44 -0.65 -2.99 -2.31
CA PRO A 44 0.14 -3.85 -3.17
C PRO A 44 0.97 -4.87 -2.39
N SER A 45 0.97 -6.09 -2.92
CA SER A 45 2.03 -7.08 -2.76
C SER A 45 2.83 -7.18 -4.04
N LEU A 46 3.98 -7.86 -4.03
CA LEU A 46 4.74 -8.05 -5.25
C LEU A 46 3.93 -8.75 -6.35
N ALA A 47 3.06 -9.67 -5.98
CA ALA A 47 2.21 -10.41 -6.93
C ALA A 47 1.10 -9.57 -7.56
N SER A 48 0.68 -8.48 -6.91
CA SER A 48 -0.40 -7.61 -7.38
C SER A 48 0.10 -6.26 -7.91
N LEU A 49 1.41 -6.05 -7.99
CA LEU A 49 2.01 -4.76 -8.28
C LEU A 49 1.56 -4.18 -9.64
N ASP A 50 1.52 -5.00 -10.69
CA ASP A 50 1.12 -4.56 -12.02
C ASP A 50 -0.36 -4.15 -12.08
N LYS A 51 -1.22 -4.80 -11.30
CA LYS A 51 -2.63 -4.41 -11.15
C LYS A 51 -2.73 -2.97 -10.61
N TYR A 52 -1.95 -2.64 -9.59
CA TYR A 52 -1.97 -1.31 -9.00
C TYR A 52 -1.29 -0.26 -9.89
N ARG A 53 -0.23 -0.62 -10.61
CA ARG A 53 0.35 0.26 -11.64
C ARG A 53 -0.66 0.63 -12.72
N ALA A 54 -1.43 -0.35 -13.19
CA ALA A 54 -2.48 -0.11 -14.18
C ALA A 54 -3.59 0.85 -13.69
N ALA A 55 -3.75 1.00 -12.39
CA ALA A 55 -4.73 1.90 -11.78
C ALA A 55 -4.27 3.38 -11.74
N LEU A 56 -2.95 3.64 -11.67
CA LEU A 56 -2.41 4.99 -11.46
C LEU A 56 -2.86 6.03 -12.50
N PRO A 57 -2.90 5.76 -13.82
CA PRO A 57 -3.36 6.74 -14.80
C PRO A 57 -4.84 7.16 -14.59
N TYR A 58 -5.68 6.24 -14.15
CA TYR A 58 -7.09 6.52 -13.88
C TYR A 58 -7.28 7.41 -12.64
N MET A 59 -6.44 7.20 -11.63
CA MET A 59 -6.40 8.06 -10.43
C MET A 59 -5.92 9.46 -10.78
N GLU A 60 -4.81 9.57 -11.54
CA GLU A 60 -4.24 10.84 -11.96
C GLU A 60 -5.23 11.66 -12.80
N ALA A 61 -5.93 11.03 -13.75
CA ALA A 61 -6.94 11.69 -14.59
C ALA A 61 -8.10 12.32 -13.78
N ARG A 62 -8.32 11.86 -12.54
CA ARG A 62 -9.37 12.35 -11.64
C ARG A 62 -8.84 13.17 -10.47
N GLY A 63 -7.55 13.47 -10.44
CA GLY A 63 -6.90 14.22 -9.37
C GLY A 63 -6.92 13.50 -8.01
N LEU A 64 -7.07 12.17 -8.01
CA LEU A 64 -7.09 11.38 -6.79
C LEU A 64 -5.67 11.14 -6.27
N LYS A 65 -5.46 11.38 -4.99
CA LYS A 65 -4.18 11.11 -4.31
C LYS A 65 -4.02 9.62 -4.00
N SER A 66 -2.78 9.19 -3.82
CA SER A 66 -2.46 7.83 -3.36
C SER A 66 -2.16 7.81 -1.87
N MET A 67 -2.66 6.78 -1.20
CA MET A 67 -2.17 6.25 0.07
C MET A 67 -1.74 4.81 -0.19
N VAL A 68 -0.62 4.37 0.35
CA VAL A 68 -0.08 3.05 0.03
C VAL A 68 0.22 2.27 1.31
N ASN A 69 -0.35 1.07 1.41
CA ASN A 69 -0.03 0.07 2.42
C ASN A 69 0.70 -1.09 1.74
N LEU A 70 1.94 -1.33 2.10
CA LEU A 70 2.77 -2.37 1.49
C LEU A 70 2.60 -3.72 2.19
N PHE A 71 2.53 -4.79 1.41
CA PHE A 71 2.47 -6.17 1.90
C PHE A 71 3.66 -7.00 1.41
N PRO A 72 4.88 -6.78 1.95
CA PRO A 72 6.03 -7.62 1.64
C PRO A 72 5.90 -8.99 2.31
N HIS A 73 6.02 -10.08 1.52
CA HIS A 73 6.03 -11.46 2.00
C HIS A 73 7.45 -12.03 2.14
N ARG A 74 8.44 -11.37 1.52
CA ARG A 74 9.86 -11.75 1.57
C ARG A 74 10.70 -10.50 1.77
N THR A 75 11.87 -10.66 2.34
CA THR A 75 12.82 -9.55 2.58
C THR A 75 13.08 -8.71 1.32
N ARG A 76 13.22 -9.37 0.17
CA ARG A 76 13.51 -8.73 -1.11
C ARG A 76 12.33 -8.00 -1.75
N ASP A 77 11.11 -8.23 -1.28
CA ASP A 77 9.90 -7.65 -1.87
C ASP A 77 9.77 -6.15 -1.54
N MET A 78 10.38 -5.70 -0.44
CA MET A 78 10.25 -4.32 0.02
C MET A 78 10.74 -3.30 -1.03
N ARG A 79 11.90 -3.52 -1.63
CA ARG A 79 12.49 -2.55 -2.56
C ARG A 79 11.58 -2.22 -3.75
N PRO A 80 11.07 -3.20 -4.53
CA PRO A 80 10.15 -2.88 -5.63
C PRO A 80 8.80 -2.29 -5.15
N LEU A 81 8.36 -2.61 -3.94
CA LEU A 81 7.16 -2.02 -3.36
C LEU A 81 7.37 -0.54 -2.97
N LEU A 82 8.54 -0.19 -2.43
CA LEU A 82 8.91 1.21 -2.18
C LEU A 82 9.03 2.01 -3.47
N GLU A 83 9.62 1.43 -4.51
CA GLU A 83 9.72 2.05 -5.84
C GLU A 83 8.32 2.33 -6.42
N PHE A 84 7.39 1.39 -6.27
CA PHE A 84 5.99 1.61 -6.64
C PHE A 84 5.35 2.77 -5.87
N ALA A 85 5.63 2.92 -4.58
CA ALA A 85 5.08 4.03 -3.80
C ALA A 85 5.59 5.38 -4.32
N VAL A 86 6.85 5.46 -4.77
CA VAL A 86 7.39 6.65 -5.47
C VAL A 86 6.66 6.89 -6.79
N GLU A 87 6.44 5.84 -7.60
CA GLU A 87 5.65 5.93 -8.85
C GLU A 87 4.23 6.46 -8.56
N ALA A 88 3.62 6.00 -7.46
CA ALA A 88 2.30 6.45 -7.00
C ALA A 88 2.30 7.84 -6.33
N ARG A 89 3.45 8.52 -6.27
CA ARG A 89 3.63 9.83 -5.60
C ARG A 89 3.21 9.83 -4.12
N CYS A 90 3.36 8.68 -3.45
CA CYS A 90 3.07 8.53 -2.03
C CYS A 90 4.37 8.62 -1.23
N THR A 91 4.52 9.65 -0.42
CA THR A 91 5.75 9.91 0.36
C THR A 91 5.67 9.38 1.78
N LYS A 92 4.50 8.98 2.25
CA LYS A 92 4.28 8.40 3.58
C LYS A 92 3.56 7.07 3.45
N ILE A 93 4.20 5.99 3.82
CA ILE A 93 3.83 4.63 3.49
C ILE A 93 3.67 3.82 4.77
N SER A 94 2.63 3.01 4.87
CA SER A 94 2.52 1.95 5.87
C SER A 94 2.95 0.61 5.28
N ALA A 95 3.58 -0.24 6.09
CA ALA A 95 3.92 -1.61 5.71
C ALA A 95 3.41 -2.62 6.75
N ILE A 96 2.65 -3.58 6.26
CA ILE A 96 2.24 -4.78 6.99
C ILE A 96 3.17 -5.92 6.55
N ALA A 97 4.27 -6.08 7.24
CA ALA A 97 5.33 -6.99 6.84
C ALA A 97 5.00 -8.44 7.22
N GLN A 98 4.62 -9.25 6.25
CA GLN A 98 4.24 -10.67 6.42
C GLN A 98 5.42 -11.62 6.15
N VAL A 99 6.62 -11.24 6.60
CA VAL A 99 7.85 -12.01 6.40
C VAL A 99 8.02 -13.04 7.51
N THR A 100 8.25 -14.30 7.13
CA THR A 100 8.47 -15.42 8.05
C THR A 100 9.82 -16.11 7.77
N PRO A 101 10.44 -16.76 8.78
CA PRO A 101 10.04 -16.84 10.19
C PRO A 101 10.22 -15.51 10.93
N VAL A 102 9.30 -15.22 11.85
CA VAL A 102 9.30 -13.99 12.64
C VAL A 102 10.07 -14.24 13.95
N SER A 103 11.09 -13.43 14.21
CA SER A 103 11.72 -13.33 15.54
C SER A 103 12.10 -11.88 15.79
N VAL A 104 12.02 -11.44 17.04
CA VAL A 104 12.40 -10.06 17.42
C VAL A 104 13.82 -9.75 16.97
N MET A 105 14.77 -10.66 17.23
CA MET A 105 16.17 -10.47 16.87
C MET A 105 16.39 -10.41 15.35
N GLY A 106 15.62 -11.17 14.58
CA GLY A 106 15.68 -11.13 13.10
C GLY A 106 14.96 -9.92 12.51
N ALA A 107 13.93 -9.42 13.17
CA ALA A 107 13.15 -8.27 12.72
C ALA A 107 13.95 -6.96 12.76
N ILE A 108 14.76 -6.75 13.80
CA ILE A 108 15.50 -5.50 14.00
C ILE A 108 16.40 -5.16 12.80
N PRO A 109 17.38 -5.99 12.38
CA PRO A 109 18.25 -5.66 11.24
C PRO A 109 17.47 -5.56 9.92
N LEU A 110 16.38 -6.31 9.77
CA LEU A 110 15.53 -6.26 8.59
C LEU A 110 14.83 -4.91 8.49
N ILE A 111 14.21 -4.43 9.57
CA ILE A 111 13.54 -3.13 9.64
C ILE A 111 14.54 -2.01 9.34
N TYR A 112 15.74 -2.01 9.95
CA TYR A 112 16.75 -0.99 9.66
C TYR A 112 17.12 -0.94 8.19
N ARG A 113 17.33 -2.09 7.55
CA ARG A 113 17.62 -2.15 6.12
C ARG A 113 16.50 -1.56 5.26
N TRP A 114 15.26 -1.85 5.60
CA TRP A 114 14.11 -1.31 4.88
C TRP A 114 13.93 0.20 5.09
N LEU A 115 14.23 0.70 6.30
CA LEU A 115 14.26 2.13 6.58
C LEU A 115 15.34 2.85 5.76
N GLU A 116 16.55 2.26 5.66
CA GLU A 116 17.60 2.81 4.80
C GLU A 116 17.21 2.84 3.32
N ASP A 117 16.52 1.80 2.83
CA ASP A 117 16.04 1.77 1.46
C ASP A 117 14.94 2.82 1.21
N ALA A 118 14.06 3.03 2.17
CA ALA A 118 13.02 4.06 2.13
C ALA A 118 13.64 5.47 2.15
N GLU A 119 14.62 5.73 3.01
CA GLU A 119 15.34 7.00 3.09
C GLU A 119 16.02 7.35 1.76
N LYS A 120 16.70 6.37 1.11
CA LYS A 120 17.33 6.56 -0.21
C LYS A 120 16.32 6.93 -1.31
N LEU A 121 15.07 6.55 -1.15
CA LEU A 121 13.97 6.86 -2.08
C LEU A 121 13.18 8.11 -1.67
N GLY A 122 13.51 8.74 -0.55
CA GLY A 122 12.84 9.94 -0.06
C GLY A 122 11.43 9.70 0.45
N VAL A 123 11.14 8.50 0.97
CA VAL A 123 9.83 8.12 1.52
C VAL A 123 9.93 7.83 3.02
N GLU A 124 8.89 8.21 3.76
CA GLU A 124 8.71 7.87 5.17
C GLU A 124 8.02 6.51 5.29
N LEU A 125 8.71 5.52 5.85
CA LEU A 125 8.19 4.17 6.04
C LEU A 125 7.74 3.97 7.49
N LEU A 126 6.48 3.65 7.66
CA LEU A 126 5.84 3.27 8.91
C LEU A 126 5.54 1.77 8.91
N PHE A 127 5.52 1.15 10.08
CA PHE A 127 5.13 -0.26 10.22
C PHE A 127 3.84 -0.36 10.99
N GLU A 128 2.90 -1.08 10.42
CA GLU A 128 1.64 -1.39 11.08
C GLU A 128 1.77 -2.70 11.87
N THR A 129 1.31 -2.66 13.13
CA THR A 129 1.14 -3.87 13.93
C THR A 129 -0.11 -4.60 13.45
N HIS A 130 0.07 -5.83 13.01
CA HIS A 130 -1.02 -6.62 12.42
C HIS A 130 -0.82 -8.10 12.75
N ARG A 131 -1.92 -8.84 12.90
CA ARG A 131 -1.87 -10.30 13.02
C ARG A 131 -1.09 -10.88 11.82
N ASP A 132 -0.34 -11.94 12.05
CA ASP A 132 0.45 -12.64 11.04
C ASP A 132 1.50 -11.73 10.34
N SER A 133 1.98 -10.72 11.04
CA SER A 133 3.02 -9.80 10.56
C SER A 133 4.27 -9.83 11.44
N LEU A 134 5.33 -9.17 10.96
CA LEU A 134 6.61 -9.03 11.66
C LEU A 134 6.45 -8.35 13.03
N LEU A 135 5.47 -7.44 13.14
CA LEU A 135 5.12 -6.74 14.39
C LEU A 135 3.71 -7.18 14.86
N ASN A 136 3.61 -8.46 15.21
CA ASN A 136 2.35 -9.05 15.64
C ASN A 136 2.06 -8.81 17.13
N ASP A 137 3.11 -8.74 17.95
CA ASP A 137 3.00 -8.63 19.40
C ASP A 137 3.73 -7.39 19.91
N LEU A 138 3.02 -6.57 20.71
CA LEU A 138 3.57 -5.36 21.33
C LEU A 138 4.25 -5.62 22.67
N TYR A 139 4.24 -6.86 23.17
CA TYR A 139 4.72 -7.21 24.50
C TYR A 139 6.09 -7.90 24.51
N TYR A 140 6.80 -7.95 23.39
CA TYR A 140 8.15 -8.49 23.28
C TYR A 140 9.18 -7.42 22.97
#